data_0d5140f16ee80f39595c1042a5a59623
#
_entry.id   0d5140f16ee80f39595c1042a5a59623
#
_cell.length_a   1.000
_cell.length_b   1.000
_cell.length_c   1.000
_cell.angle_alpha   90.00
_cell.angle_beta   90.00
_cell.angle_gamma   90.00
#
_symmetry.space_group_name_H-M   'P 1'
#
loop_
_entity.id
_entity.type
_entity.pdbx_description
1 polymer ?
#
loop_
_entity_poly.entity_id
_entity_poly.type
_entity_poly.pdbx_seq_one_letter_code
_entity_poly.pdbx_strand_id
1 'polypeptide(L)'
;IVAHEHFQLASFRNLKGIHLNGRNPAAPAGFTGHVSRSCHSLEEVVKYKATCDYVFLSPIYDSISKEGYPSAYTTDSLQKARQAGIIDAKVMALGGVTAAHFPEISSLGFGGAVLLGDIWKRTGTDFIGHFKELLRTASLF
;
A
#
# COMPACT_ATOMS: atom_id res chain seq x y z
N ILE A 1 11.40 7.04 4.50
CA ILE A 1 11.77 5.61 4.47
C ILE A 1 11.22 4.97 5.74
N VAL A 2 10.65 3.76 5.63
CA VAL A 2 10.20 2.92 6.73
C VAL A 2 10.91 1.57 6.65
N ALA A 3 11.19 0.93 7.80
CA ALA A 3 11.80 -0.39 7.88
C ALA A 3 10.72 -1.48 7.84
N HIS A 4 10.88 -2.50 7.01
CA HIS A 4 10.00 -3.67 6.93
C HIS A 4 10.50 -4.85 7.78
N GLU A 5 11.78 -4.85 8.11
CA GLU A 5 12.48 -5.80 8.97
C GLU A 5 13.51 -5.05 9.80
N HIS A 6 14.14 -5.72 10.77
CA HIS A 6 15.17 -5.10 11.62
C HIS A 6 14.72 -3.76 12.23
N PHE A 7 13.58 -3.75 12.88
CA PHE A 7 12.91 -2.53 13.40
C PHE A 7 13.80 -1.69 14.34
N GLN A 8 14.80 -2.30 14.99
CA GLN A 8 15.80 -1.58 15.77
C GLN A 8 16.55 -0.51 14.94
N LEU A 9 16.66 -0.71 13.61
CA LEU A 9 17.30 0.28 12.73
C LEU A 9 16.46 1.54 12.57
N ALA A 10 15.13 1.48 12.76
CA ALA A 10 14.28 2.64 12.62
C ALA A 10 14.66 3.74 13.62
N SER A 11 14.88 3.38 14.88
CA SER A 11 15.33 4.33 15.91
C SER A 11 16.79 4.74 15.71
N PHE A 12 17.68 3.77 15.41
CA PHE A 12 19.11 4.02 15.26
C PHE A 12 19.46 4.91 14.06
N ARG A 13 18.70 4.82 12.95
CA ARG A 13 18.95 5.55 11.70
C ARG A 13 17.98 6.71 11.48
N ASN A 14 17.18 7.08 12.46
CA ASN A 14 16.19 8.13 12.36
C ASN A 14 15.27 7.95 11.14
N LEU A 15 14.83 6.70 10.88
CA LEU A 15 13.86 6.42 9.84
C LEU A 15 12.49 6.91 10.28
N LYS A 16 11.60 7.22 9.31
CA LYS A 16 10.25 7.70 9.60
C LYS A 16 9.46 6.72 10.47
N GLY A 17 9.65 5.41 10.27
CA GLY A 17 8.88 4.41 11.00
C GLY A 17 9.15 2.98 10.55
N ILE A 18 8.19 2.13 10.87
CA ILE A 18 8.22 0.70 10.59
C ILE A 18 6.96 0.25 9.83
N HIS A 19 7.09 -0.87 9.10
CA HIS A 19 5.99 -1.50 8.40
C HIS A 19 5.77 -2.93 8.90
N LEU A 20 4.62 -3.16 9.55
CA LEU A 20 4.24 -4.45 10.09
C LEU A 20 3.70 -5.38 8.99
N ASN A 21 3.94 -6.67 9.14
CA ASN A 21 3.48 -7.71 8.22
C ASN A 21 3.32 -9.05 8.97
N GLY A 22 2.98 -10.13 8.27
CA GLY A 22 2.77 -11.44 8.89
C GLY A 22 4.01 -11.99 9.61
N ARG A 23 5.23 -11.67 9.17
CA ARG A 23 6.49 -12.10 9.80
C ARG A 23 6.85 -11.23 11.00
N ASN A 24 6.53 -9.94 10.95
CA ASN A 24 6.80 -8.94 11.98
C ASN A 24 5.48 -8.28 12.39
N PRO A 25 4.65 -8.95 13.22
CA PRO A 25 3.26 -8.54 13.45
C PRO A 25 3.09 -7.44 14.50
N ALA A 26 4.14 -7.08 15.25
CA ALA A 26 4.05 -6.12 16.35
C ALA A 26 5.21 -5.13 16.32
N ALA A 27 4.93 -3.89 16.71
CA ALA A 27 5.97 -2.89 16.92
C ALA A 27 6.80 -3.24 18.17
N PRO A 28 8.09 -2.88 18.22
CA PRO A 28 8.89 -3.01 19.44
C PRO A 28 8.27 -2.22 20.60
N ALA A 29 8.44 -2.72 21.82
CA ALA A 29 7.97 -2.03 23.02
C ALA A 29 8.55 -0.60 23.09
N GLY A 30 7.70 0.38 23.35
CA GLY A 30 8.10 1.78 23.45
C GLY A 30 8.39 2.47 22.11
N PHE A 31 8.10 1.85 20.96
CA PHE A 31 8.27 2.51 19.67
C PHE A 31 7.21 3.61 19.48
N THR A 32 7.67 4.84 19.21
CA THR A 32 6.83 6.04 19.06
C THR A 32 6.82 6.61 17.64
N GLY A 33 7.52 5.96 16.70
CA GLY A 33 7.59 6.38 15.31
C GLY A 33 6.33 5.98 14.52
N HIS A 34 6.33 6.32 13.25
CA HIS A 34 5.25 5.99 12.31
C HIS A 34 5.10 4.48 12.12
N VAL A 35 3.89 3.98 12.18
CA VAL A 35 3.57 2.56 12.02
C VAL A 35 2.61 2.36 10.86
N SER A 36 2.98 1.50 9.93
CA SER A 36 2.10 1.05 8.85
C SER A 36 2.03 -0.47 8.82
N ARG A 37 1.04 -1.04 8.10
CA ARG A 37 0.81 -2.48 8.09
C ARG A 37 0.27 -2.98 6.75
N SER A 38 0.70 -4.18 6.33
CA SER A 38 0.05 -4.94 5.27
C SER A 38 -1.18 -5.68 5.80
N CYS A 39 -2.32 -5.53 5.12
CA CYS A 39 -3.57 -6.25 5.32
C CYS A 39 -3.94 -7.00 4.03
N HIS A 40 -4.48 -8.21 4.18
CA HIS A 40 -4.87 -9.05 3.06
C HIS A 40 -6.37 -9.35 3.03
N SER A 41 -7.14 -8.76 3.96
CA SER A 41 -8.60 -8.79 3.95
C SER A 41 -9.19 -7.50 4.53
N LEU A 42 -10.49 -7.26 4.27
CA LEU A 42 -11.21 -6.12 4.84
C LEU A 42 -11.34 -6.22 6.36
N GLU A 43 -11.43 -7.43 6.89
CA GLU A 43 -11.45 -7.70 8.34
C GLU A 43 -10.12 -7.30 8.99
N GLU A 44 -8.99 -7.56 8.34
CA GLU A 44 -7.69 -7.10 8.82
C GLU A 44 -7.58 -5.57 8.78
N VAL A 45 -8.14 -4.91 7.76
CA VAL A 45 -8.19 -3.44 7.71
C VAL A 45 -8.98 -2.91 8.90
N VAL A 46 -10.19 -3.44 9.17
CA VAL A 46 -11.01 -3.04 10.32
C VAL A 46 -10.25 -3.23 11.63
N LYS A 47 -9.56 -4.37 11.77
CA LYS A 47 -8.83 -4.73 12.99
C LYS A 47 -7.64 -3.82 13.27
N TYR A 48 -6.88 -3.42 12.24
CA TYR A 48 -5.57 -2.80 12.44
C TYR A 48 -5.50 -1.32 12.07
N LYS A 49 -6.43 -0.79 11.26
CA LYS A 49 -6.39 0.60 10.79
C LYS A 49 -6.34 1.63 11.92
N ALA A 50 -7.04 1.37 13.03
CA ALA A 50 -7.09 2.31 14.16
C ALA A 50 -5.74 2.46 14.88
N THR A 51 -4.87 1.43 14.82
CA THR A 51 -3.58 1.41 15.52
C THR A 51 -2.39 1.71 14.60
N CYS A 52 -2.65 2.02 13.32
CA CYS A 52 -1.64 2.36 12.32
C CYS A 52 -1.88 3.76 11.79
N ASP A 53 -0.82 4.41 11.31
CA ASP A 53 -0.93 5.66 10.57
C ASP A 53 -1.60 5.44 9.22
N TYR A 54 -1.24 4.34 8.54
CA TYR A 54 -1.95 3.82 7.37
C TYR A 54 -1.77 2.30 7.26
N VAL A 55 -2.62 1.67 6.44
CA VAL A 55 -2.52 0.25 6.10
C VAL A 55 -2.50 0.06 4.58
N PHE A 56 -1.84 -1.00 4.11
CA PHE A 56 -1.96 -1.48 2.74
C PHE A 56 -3.06 -2.54 2.68
N LEU A 57 -3.94 -2.48 1.69
CA LEU A 57 -4.84 -3.56 1.33
C LEU A 57 -4.37 -4.19 0.02
N SER A 58 -4.14 -5.51 0.02
CA SER A 58 -3.60 -6.23 -1.14
C SER A 58 -4.08 -7.68 -1.22
N PRO A 59 -4.14 -8.26 -2.43
CA PRO A 59 -3.95 -7.63 -3.74
C PRO A 59 -5.26 -7.00 -4.26
N ILE A 60 -5.21 -5.74 -4.74
CA ILE A 60 -6.39 -5.06 -5.31
C ILE A 60 -6.62 -5.49 -6.76
N TYR A 61 -5.54 -5.64 -7.55
CA TYR A 61 -5.57 -6.11 -8.93
C TYR A 61 -4.69 -7.36 -9.08
N ASP A 62 -4.84 -8.06 -10.20
CA ASP A 62 -4.01 -9.21 -10.52
C ASP A 62 -2.53 -8.85 -10.51
N SER A 63 -1.72 -9.74 -9.96
CA SER A 63 -0.30 -9.44 -9.79
C SER A 63 0.43 -9.31 -11.13
N ILE A 64 1.15 -8.20 -11.32
CA ILE A 64 2.03 -7.98 -12.47
C ILE A 64 3.33 -8.80 -12.34
N SER A 65 3.77 -9.07 -11.12
CA SER A 65 5.10 -9.65 -10.84
C SER A 65 5.09 -11.11 -10.42
N LYS A 66 3.93 -11.65 -10.04
CA LYS A 66 3.78 -13.04 -9.56
C LYS A 66 2.62 -13.69 -10.31
N GLU A 67 2.90 -14.70 -11.11
CA GLU A 67 1.86 -15.53 -11.72
C GLU A 67 1.04 -16.26 -10.64
N GLY A 68 -0.27 -16.40 -10.85
CA GLY A 68 -1.17 -17.13 -9.95
C GLY A 68 -1.62 -16.35 -8.70
N TYR A 69 -1.44 -15.03 -8.66
CA TYR A 69 -2.00 -14.17 -7.60
C TYR A 69 -3.11 -13.26 -8.19
N PRO A 70 -4.35 -13.76 -8.30
CA PRO A 70 -5.49 -12.97 -8.75
C PRO A 70 -5.89 -11.94 -7.70
N SER A 71 -6.61 -10.92 -8.14
CA SER A 71 -7.30 -9.98 -7.24
C SER A 71 -8.25 -10.76 -6.31
N ALA A 72 -8.28 -10.36 -5.05
CA ALA A 72 -9.22 -10.90 -4.06
C ALA A 72 -10.55 -10.11 -4.03
N TYR A 73 -10.67 -9.02 -4.79
CA TYR A 73 -11.75 -8.05 -4.68
C TYR A 73 -12.37 -7.73 -6.03
N THR A 74 -13.69 -7.54 -6.04
CA THR A 74 -14.42 -6.93 -7.15
C THR A 74 -14.61 -5.43 -6.88
N THR A 75 -14.80 -4.62 -7.92
CA THR A 75 -15.10 -3.18 -7.78
C THR A 75 -16.33 -2.95 -6.89
N ASP A 76 -17.38 -3.78 -7.01
CA ASP A 76 -18.57 -3.72 -6.16
C ASP A 76 -18.25 -3.97 -4.68
N SER A 77 -17.39 -4.96 -4.37
CA SER A 77 -16.97 -5.23 -3.00
C SER A 77 -16.18 -4.08 -2.38
N LEU A 78 -15.31 -3.44 -3.16
CA LEU A 78 -14.54 -2.28 -2.73
C LEU A 78 -15.44 -1.04 -2.53
N GLN A 79 -16.43 -0.82 -3.40
CA GLN A 79 -17.41 0.26 -3.22
C GLN A 79 -18.23 0.09 -1.94
N LYS A 80 -18.68 -1.12 -1.65
CA LYS A 80 -19.38 -1.44 -0.38
C LYS A 80 -18.47 -1.20 0.82
N ALA A 81 -17.20 -1.59 0.75
CA ALA A 81 -16.22 -1.35 1.80
C ALA A 81 -15.97 0.15 2.02
N ARG A 82 -15.94 0.97 0.95
CA ARG A 82 -15.89 2.43 1.05
C ARG A 82 -17.14 2.99 1.76
N GLN A 83 -18.34 2.57 1.32
CA GLN A 83 -19.61 3.03 1.92
C GLN A 83 -19.69 2.69 3.41
N ALA A 84 -19.13 1.54 3.81
CA ALA A 84 -19.04 1.11 5.20
C ALA A 84 -17.90 1.81 6.00
N GLY A 85 -17.13 2.72 5.40
CA GLY A 85 -16.01 3.42 6.04
C GLY A 85 -14.80 2.53 6.32
N ILE A 86 -14.75 1.34 5.73
CA ILE A 86 -13.58 0.43 5.84
C ILE A 86 -12.43 1.00 5.01
N ILE A 87 -12.71 1.39 3.76
CA ILE A 87 -11.74 2.07 2.88
C ILE A 87 -11.91 3.58 3.08
N ASP A 88 -10.81 4.26 3.40
CA ASP A 88 -10.69 5.71 3.58
C ASP A 88 -9.25 6.18 3.29
N ALA A 89 -8.95 7.44 3.61
CA ALA A 89 -7.64 8.05 3.40
C ALA A 89 -6.46 7.35 4.12
N LYS A 90 -6.72 6.43 5.04
CA LYS A 90 -5.69 5.61 5.70
C LYS A 90 -5.42 4.27 5.00
N VAL A 91 -6.19 3.91 3.99
CA VAL A 91 -6.04 2.63 3.28
C VAL A 91 -5.41 2.87 1.92
N MET A 92 -4.24 2.27 1.68
CA MET A 92 -3.50 2.35 0.42
C MET A 92 -3.73 1.10 -0.41
N ALA A 93 -4.03 1.27 -1.69
CA ALA A 93 -4.20 0.17 -2.63
C ALA A 93 -2.84 -0.40 -3.06
N LEU A 94 -2.63 -1.71 -2.88
CA LEU A 94 -1.42 -2.41 -3.29
C LEU A 94 -1.77 -3.69 -4.07
N GLY A 95 -0.88 -4.11 -4.96
CA GLY A 95 -1.00 -5.33 -5.77
C GLY A 95 -1.60 -5.07 -7.14
N GLY A 96 -0.83 -5.37 -8.20
CA GLY A 96 -1.21 -5.17 -9.59
C GLY A 96 -1.39 -3.71 -10.03
N VAL A 97 -1.09 -2.75 -9.18
CA VAL A 97 -1.33 -1.32 -9.43
C VAL A 97 -0.40 -0.76 -10.50
N THR A 98 -1.00 -0.06 -11.46
CA THR A 98 -0.33 0.77 -12.48
C THR A 98 -0.94 2.16 -12.51
N ALA A 99 -0.36 3.10 -13.27
CA ALA A 99 -0.92 4.45 -13.44
C ALA A 99 -2.36 4.45 -13.98
N ALA A 100 -2.72 3.47 -14.83
CA ALA A 100 -4.07 3.35 -15.37
C ALA A 100 -5.15 3.14 -14.30
N HIS A 101 -4.78 2.60 -13.14
CA HIS A 101 -5.71 2.33 -12.04
C HIS A 101 -5.91 3.54 -11.10
N PHE A 102 -5.12 4.61 -11.23
CA PHE A 102 -5.21 5.75 -10.33
C PHE A 102 -6.61 6.37 -10.26
N PRO A 103 -7.30 6.66 -11.38
CA PRO A 103 -8.66 7.22 -11.30
C PRO A 103 -9.65 6.34 -10.53
N GLU A 104 -9.60 5.03 -10.74
CA GLU A 104 -10.46 4.08 -10.03
C GLU A 104 -10.13 4.03 -8.54
N ILE A 105 -8.84 3.92 -8.17
CA ILE A 105 -8.37 3.91 -6.78
C ILE A 105 -8.84 5.16 -6.03
N SER A 106 -8.72 6.34 -6.65
CA SER A 106 -9.22 7.59 -6.09
C SER A 106 -10.74 7.57 -5.92
N SER A 107 -11.48 7.12 -6.95
CA SER A 107 -12.94 7.02 -6.90
C SER A 107 -13.44 6.05 -5.83
N LEU A 108 -12.67 5.03 -5.51
CA LEU A 108 -12.94 4.06 -4.44
C LEU A 108 -12.56 4.58 -3.04
N GLY A 109 -12.02 5.79 -2.93
CA GLY A 109 -11.73 6.46 -1.66
C GLY A 109 -10.49 5.97 -0.93
N PHE A 110 -9.59 5.26 -1.61
CA PHE A 110 -8.28 4.95 -1.06
C PHE A 110 -7.46 6.22 -0.85
N GLY A 111 -6.61 6.23 0.18
CA GLY A 111 -5.70 7.33 0.47
C GLY A 111 -4.49 7.41 -0.45
N GLY A 112 -4.29 6.40 -1.31
CA GLY A 112 -3.21 6.38 -2.28
C GLY A 112 -3.01 5.03 -2.92
N ALA A 113 -2.05 4.99 -3.86
CA ALA A 113 -1.65 3.83 -4.64
C ALA A 113 -0.19 3.45 -4.37
N VAL A 114 0.08 2.15 -4.26
CA VAL A 114 1.42 1.61 -4.03
C VAL A 114 1.84 0.79 -5.24
N LEU A 115 2.92 1.21 -5.90
CA LEU A 115 3.47 0.57 -7.08
C LEU A 115 4.73 -0.21 -6.72
N LEU A 116 4.84 -1.43 -7.24
CA LEU A 116 6.01 -2.27 -7.07
C LEU A 116 6.45 -2.83 -8.42
N GLY A 117 5.70 -3.77 -8.99
CA GLY A 117 6.05 -4.43 -10.25
C GLY A 117 6.11 -3.48 -11.43
N ASP A 118 5.22 -2.50 -11.51
CA ASP A 118 5.19 -1.50 -12.59
C ASP A 118 6.45 -0.63 -12.61
N ILE A 119 7.07 -0.41 -11.46
CA ILE A 119 8.33 0.35 -11.34
C ILE A 119 9.54 -0.58 -11.58
N TRP A 120 9.66 -1.65 -10.80
CA TRP A 120 10.90 -2.43 -10.71
C TRP A 120 11.11 -3.43 -11.84
N LYS A 121 10.10 -3.71 -12.67
CA LYS A 121 10.27 -4.48 -13.91
C LYS A 121 10.92 -3.68 -15.05
N ARG A 122 11.02 -2.37 -14.93
CA ARG A 122 11.66 -1.48 -15.90
C ARG A 122 13.12 -1.26 -15.54
N THR A 123 13.98 -1.25 -16.51
CA THR A 123 15.44 -1.10 -16.35
C THR A 123 15.99 0.00 -17.26
N GLY A 124 17.16 0.53 -16.92
CA GLY A 124 17.87 1.51 -17.75
C GLY A 124 17.20 2.89 -17.78
N THR A 125 17.31 3.56 -18.93
CA THR A 125 16.81 4.94 -19.13
C THR A 125 15.27 5.03 -19.13
N ASP A 126 14.59 3.95 -19.47
CA ASP A 126 13.12 3.87 -19.47
C ASP A 126 12.54 4.03 -18.06
N PHE A 127 13.26 3.57 -17.02
CA PHE A 127 12.84 3.72 -15.63
C PHE A 127 12.60 5.18 -15.22
N ILE A 128 13.53 6.09 -15.56
CA ILE A 128 13.42 7.51 -15.16
C ILE A 128 12.27 8.20 -15.88
N GLY A 129 12.10 7.91 -17.18
CA GLY A 129 11.00 8.45 -17.98
C GLY A 129 9.64 8.01 -17.42
N HIS A 130 9.50 6.72 -17.15
CA HIS A 130 8.29 6.14 -16.57
C HIS A 130 7.99 6.71 -15.18
N PHE A 131 9.01 6.82 -14.32
CA PHE A 131 8.82 7.37 -12.97
C PHE A 131 8.34 8.85 -13.00
N LYS A 132 8.89 9.66 -13.90
CA LYS A 132 8.42 11.04 -14.09
C LYS A 132 6.97 11.10 -14.57
N GLU A 133 6.57 10.20 -15.47
CA GLU A 133 5.19 10.09 -15.93
C GLU A 133 4.24 9.68 -14.80
N LEU A 134 4.63 8.72 -13.98
CA LEU A 134 3.88 8.30 -12.79
C LEU A 134 3.65 9.48 -11.83
N LEU A 135 4.69 10.29 -11.55
CA LEU A 135 4.57 11.47 -10.70
C LEU A 135 3.61 12.51 -11.28
N ARG A 136 3.68 12.74 -12.61
CA ARG A 136 2.78 13.67 -13.30
C ARG A 136 1.33 13.19 -13.21
N THR A 137 1.09 11.90 -13.47
CA THR A 137 -0.24 11.30 -13.38
C THR A 137 -0.79 11.34 -11.95
N ALA A 138 0.06 11.05 -10.96
CA ALA A 138 -0.33 11.10 -9.55
C ALA A 138 -0.68 12.51 -9.07
N SER A 139 -0.10 13.56 -9.64
CA SER A 139 -0.41 14.95 -9.28
C SER A 139 -1.76 15.44 -9.79
N LEU A 140 -2.47 14.66 -10.60
CA LEU A 140 -3.81 14.96 -11.09
C LEU A 140 -4.93 14.46 -10.16
N PHE A 141 -4.56 13.83 -9.04
CA PHE A 141 -5.44 13.38 -7.95
C PHE A 141 -5.48 14.42 -6.84
#